data_dd3f08cf276f76226ffd13be629be35c
#
_entry.id   dd3f08cf276f76226ffd13be629be35c
#
_cell.length_a   1.000
_cell.length_b   1.000
_cell.length_c   1.000
_cell.angle_alpha   90.00
_cell.angle_beta   90.00
_cell.angle_gamma   90.00
#
_symmetry.space_group_name_H-M   'P 1'
#
loop_
_entity.id
_entity.type
_entity.pdbx_description
1 polymer ?
#
loop_
_entity_poly.entity_id
_entity_poly.type
_entity_poly.pdbx_seq_one_letter_code
_entity_poly.pdbx_strand_id
1 'polypeptide(L)' 'RYEEFMKNILTIREKEIFTLLIQNKTTKEIAKILNISEKTVRNHISNAMQKLGVKGRAAAVVELLKLNEISL' A
#
# COMPACT_ATOMS: atom_id res chain seq x y z
N ARG A 1 -7.98 7.75 18.75
CA ARG A 1 -6.77 8.49 18.44
C ARG A 1 -6.41 8.37 16.97
N TYR A 2 -5.71 9.39 16.49
CA TYR A 2 -5.33 9.46 15.08
C TYR A 2 -4.53 8.23 14.63
N GLU A 3 -3.51 7.86 15.39
CA GLU A 3 -2.63 6.73 15.04
C GLU A 3 -3.37 5.41 15.01
N GLU A 4 -4.25 5.19 15.98
CA GLU A 4 -5.05 3.97 16.01
C GLU A 4 -6.02 3.92 14.84
N PHE A 5 -6.62 5.07 14.51
CA PHE A 5 -7.49 5.19 13.34
C PHE A 5 -6.73 4.84 12.06
N MET A 6 -5.54 5.41 11.88
CA MET A 6 -4.75 5.21 10.68
C MET A 6 -4.23 3.79 10.52
N LYS A 7 -4.00 3.07 11.62
CA LYS A 7 -3.58 1.67 11.57
C LYS A 7 -4.60 0.77 10.89
N ASN A 8 -5.86 1.14 10.96
CA ASN A 8 -6.94 0.29 10.45
C ASN A 8 -7.60 0.86 9.19
N ILE A 9 -6.98 1.86 8.56
CA ILE A 9 -7.59 2.52 7.43
C ILE A 9 -7.40 1.75 6.12
N LEU A 10 -6.32 0.98 6.01
CA LEU A 10 -6.04 0.22 4.81
C LEU A 10 -6.70 -1.15 4.84
N THR A 11 -7.12 -1.60 3.66
CA THR A 11 -7.61 -2.97 3.51
C THR A 11 -6.43 -3.95 3.56
N ILE A 12 -6.74 -5.22 3.77
CA ILE A 12 -5.74 -6.28 3.74
C ILE A 12 -5.03 -6.30 2.40
N ARG A 13 -5.77 -6.15 1.30
CA ARG A 13 -5.20 -6.16 -0.05
C ARG A 13 -4.26 -4.99 -0.27
N GLU A 14 -4.62 -3.81 0.23
CA GLU A 14 -3.75 -2.64 0.12
C GLU A 14 -2.45 -2.86 0.86
N LYS A 15 -2.49 -3.46 2.05
CA LYS A 15 -1.28 -3.78 2.81
C LYS A 15 -0.41 -4.79 2.07
N GLU A 16 -1.02 -5.82 1.50
CA GLU A 16 -0.30 -6.83 0.73
C GLU A 16 0.46 -6.19 -0.42
N ILE A 17 -0.20 -5.30 -1.14
CA ILE A 17 0.40 -4.62 -2.29
C ILE A 17 1.59 -3.78 -1.86
N PHE A 18 1.45 -2.99 -0.79
CA PHE A 18 2.56 -2.17 -0.31
C PHE A 18 3.70 -3.01 0.26
N THR A 19 3.40 -4.14 0.88
CA THR A 19 4.43 -5.08 1.34
C THR A 19 5.27 -5.57 0.16
N LEU A 20 4.61 -5.87 -0.96
CA LEU A 20 5.32 -6.31 -2.18
C LEU A 20 6.09 -5.16 -2.82
N LEU A 21 5.55 -3.94 -2.76
CA LEU A 21 6.24 -2.77 -3.29
C LEU A 21 7.58 -2.53 -2.58
N ILE A 22 7.62 -2.65 -1.26
CA ILE A 22 8.87 -2.46 -0.52
C ILE A 22 9.85 -3.61 -0.73
N GLN A 23 9.37 -4.73 -1.25
CA GLN A 23 10.23 -5.84 -1.68
C GLN A 23 10.72 -5.64 -3.12
N ASN A 24 10.53 -4.43 -3.64
CA ASN A 24 10.98 -4.05 -4.97
C ASN A 24 10.26 -4.78 -6.11
N LYS A 25 9.02 -5.18 -5.89
CA LYS A 25 8.20 -5.78 -6.94
C LYS A 25 7.56 -4.67 -7.78
N THR A 26 7.48 -4.91 -9.09
CA THR A 26 6.77 -3.99 -9.99
C THR A 26 5.27 -4.24 -9.91
N THR A 27 4.47 -3.29 -10.41
CA THR A 27 3.02 -3.48 -10.47
C THR A 27 2.65 -4.71 -11.30
N LYS A 28 3.42 -5.00 -12.35
CA LYS A 28 3.21 -6.17 -13.18
C LYS A 28 3.45 -7.46 -12.38
N GLU A 29 4.54 -7.50 -11.62
CA GLU A 29 4.85 -8.65 -10.78
C GLU A 29 3.80 -8.84 -9.70
N ILE A 30 3.37 -7.76 -9.05
CA ILE A 30 2.35 -7.82 -8.02
C ILE A 30 1.04 -8.36 -8.59
N ALA A 31 0.66 -7.89 -9.78
CA ALA A 31 -0.55 -8.36 -10.45
C ALA A 31 -0.51 -9.88 -10.65
N LYS A 32 0.65 -10.40 -11.07
CA LYS A 32 0.82 -11.84 -11.24
C LYS A 32 0.75 -12.58 -9.91
N ILE A 33 1.46 -12.08 -8.91
CA ILE A 33 1.51 -12.73 -7.59
C ILE A 33 0.11 -12.82 -6.99
N LEU A 34 -0.67 -11.75 -7.10
CA LEU A 34 -2.00 -11.68 -6.49
C LEU A 34 -3.12 -12.13 -7.43
N ASN A 35 -2.77 -12.46 -8.67
CA ASN A 35 -3.73 -12.90 -9.69
C ASN A 35 -4.84 -11.85 -9.93
N ILE A 36 -4.44 -10.61 -10.10
CA ILE A 36 -5.32 -9.49 -10.43
C ILE A 36 -4.68 -8.69 -11.57
N SER A 37 -5.42 -7.75 -12.14
CA SER A 37 -4.88 -6.91 -13.22
C SER A 37 -3.96 -5.83 -12.66
N GLU A 38 -3.05 -5.33 -13.51
CA GLU A 38 -2.21 -4.19 -13.12
C GLU A 38 -3.05 -2.97 -12.81
N LYS A 39 -4.15 -2.77 -13.53
CA LYS A 39 -5.06 -1.67 -13.26
C LYS A 39 -5.62 -1.76 -11.84
N THR A 40 -6.01 -2.96 -11.43
CA THR A 40 -6.51 -3.19 -10.06
C THR A 40 -5.42 -2.90 -9.03
N VAL A 41 -4.18 -3.33 -9.31
CA VAL A 41 -3.04 -3.00 -8.42
C VAL A 41 -2.91 -1.48 -8.28
N ARG A 42 -2.90 -0.76 -9.40
CA ARG A 42 -2.78 0.70 -9.38
C ARG A 42 -3.93 1.37 -8.65
N ASN A 43 -5.15 0.82 -8.81
CA ASN A 43 -6.32 1.35 -8.09
C ASN A 43 -6.17 1.20 -6.57
N HIS A 44 -5.70 0.05 -6.12
CA HIS A 44 -5.45 -0.16 -4.69
C HIS A 44 -4.39 0.80 -4.16
N ILE A 45 -3.33 1.02 -4.94
CA ILE A 45 -2.28 1.97 -4.55
C ILE A 45 -2.84 3.38 -4.44
N SER A 46 -3.60 3.82 -5.45
CA SER A 46 -4.22 5.15 -5.44
C SER A 46 -5.16 5.34 -4.26
N ASN A 47 -5.98 4.33 -3.99
CA ASN A 47 -6.92 4.40 -2.87
C ASN A 47 -6.19 4.51 -1.53
N ALA A 48 -5.12 3.73 -1.37
CA ALA A 48 -4.30 3.79 -0.16
C ALA A 48 -3.67 5.17 0.00
N MET A 49 -3.11 5.71 -1.08
CA MET A 49 -2.49 7.04 -1.05
C MET A 49 -3.50 8.12 -0.67
N GLN A 50 -4.73 8.04 -1.20
CA GLN A 50 -5.80 8.96 -0.84
C GLN A 50 -6.12 8.89 0.65
N LYS A 51 -6.25 7.68 1.17
CA LYS A 51 -6.55 7.47 2.60
C LYS A 51 -5.45 8.03 3.49
N LEU A 52 -4.20 7.89 3.07
CA LEU A 52 -3.06 8.37 3.84
C LEU A 52 -2.81 9.88 3.64
N GLY A 53 -3.47 10.48 2.66
CA GLY A 53 -3.29 11.90 2.38
C GLY A 53 -1.94 12.25 1.80
N VAL A 54 -1.34 11.33 1.05
CA VAL A 54 -0.03 11.52 0.44
C VAL A 54 -0.14 11.54 -1.07
N LYS A 55 0.86 12.10 -1.75
CA LYS A 55 0.84 12.27 -3.21
C LYS A 55 1.75 11.33 -3.97
N GLY A 56 2.55 10.53 -3.29
CA GLY A 56 3.45 9.62 -3.97
C GLY A 56 3.60 8.31 -3.23
N ARG A 57 4.06 7.29 -3.96
CA ARG A 57 4.24 5.95 -3.37
C ARG A 57 5.29 5.94 -2.27
N ALA A 58 6.39 6.68 -2.49
CA ALA A 58 7.46 6.74 -1.48
C ALA A 58 6.95 7.33 -0.18
N ALA A 59 6.16 8.42 -0.27
CA ALA A 59 5.57 9.02 0.92
C ALA A 59 4.60 8.07 1.61
N ALA A 60 3.84 7.30 0.82
CA ALA A 60 2.93 6.30 1.37
C ALA A 60 3.70 5.22 2.13
N VAL A 61 4.80 4.72 1.56
CA VAL A 61 5.63 3.71 2.20
C VAL A 61 6.18 4.23 3.53
N VAL A 62 6.71 5.45 3.54
CA VAL A 62 7.24 6.05 4.77
C VAL A 62 6.15 6.13 5.84
N GLU A 63 4.96 6.58 5.47
CA GLU A 63 3.84 6.70 6.40
C GLU A 63 3.44 5.34 6.96
N LEU A 64 3.35 4.33 6.11
CA LEU A 64 2.98 2.99 6.54
C LEU A 64 4.02 2.36 7.45
N LEU A 65 5.29 2.62 7.20
CA LEU A 65 6.37 2.17 8.09
C LEU A 65 6.26 2.84 9.46
N LYS A 66 5.97 4.13 9.50
CA LYS A 66 5.78 4.86 10.75
C LYS A 66 4.62 4.31 11.57
N LEU A 67 3.56 3.87 10.88
CA LEU A 67 2.37 3.32 11.53
C LEU A 67 2.51 1.83 11.85
N ASN A 68 3.64 1.21 11.50
CA ASN A 68 3.88 -0.23 11.66
C ASN A 68 2.86 -1.08 10.90
N GLU A 69 2.32 -0.56 9.79
CA GLU A 69 1.38 -1.31 8.96
C GLU A 69 2.10 -2.23 7.97
N ILE A 70 3.33 -1.88 7.64
CA ILE A 70 4.22 -2.72 6.84
C ILE A 70 5.60 -2.71 7.49
N SER A 71 6.44 -3.68 7.15
CA SER A 71 7.80 -3.75 7.66
C SER A 71 8.77 -4.16 6.56
N LEU A 72 10.01 -3.73 6.71
CA LEU A 72 11.07 -4.07 5.75
C LEU A 72 11.48 -5.53 5.83
#